data_328a87cf6ca6e8e421d6248125bb7769
#
_entry.id   328a87cf6ca6e8e421d6248125bb7769
#
_cell.length_a   1.000
_cell.length_b   1.000
_cell.length_c   1.000
_cell.angle_alpha   90.00
_cell.angle_beta   90.00
_cell.angle_gamma   90.00
#
_symmetry.space_group_name_H-M   'P 1'
#
loop_
_entity.id
_entity.type
_entity.pdbx_description
1 polymer ?
#
loop_
_entity_poly.entity_id
_entity_poly.type
_entity_poly.pdbx_seq_one_letter_code
_entity_poly.pdbx_strand_id
1 'polypeptide(L)'
;MQKRLVTRYAMPSAEAADENQRRVEGVFAELAETKPDSVSYIVLRLADDSFVHVSFHNHGDDEVNPIASTAAFAHFQQDHADRRQGGVEQQTAQLVGAYITTID
;
A
#
# COMPACT_ATOMS: atom_id res chain seq x y z
N MET A 1 6.51 18.17 2.85
CA MET A 1 5.74 18.28 1.61
C MET A 1 4.77 17.11 1.53
N GLN A 2 3.52 17.37 1.23
CA GLN A 2 2.52 16.30 1.12
C GLN A 2 2.55 15.67 -0.26
N LYS A 3 2.52 14.35 -0.28
CA LYS A 3 2.47 13.57 -1.51
C LYS A 3 1.45 12.46 -1.33
N ARG A 4 0.62 12.27 -2.33
CA ARG A 4 -0.41 11.24 -2.32
C ARG A 4 -0.23 10.36 -3.55
N LEU A 5 -0.19 9.06 -3.32
CA LEU A 5 0.02 8.09 -4.38
C LEU A 5 -1.13 7.09 -4.42
N VAL A 6 -1.58 6.78 -5.63
CA VAL A 6 -2.53 5.69 -5.86
C VAL A 6 -1.83 4.66 -6.74
N THR A 7 -1.74 3.43 -6.24
CA THR A 7 -1.07 2.34 -6.93
C THR A 7 -2.07 1.22 -7.16
N ARG A 8 -2.12 0.70 -8.38
CA ARG A 8 -3.07 -0.36 -8.74
C ARG A 8 -2.36 -1.45 -9.53
N TYR A 9 -2.73 -2.70 -9.25
CA TYR A 9 -2.23 -3.86 -10.00
C TYR A 9 -3.21 -5.02 -9.88
N ALA A 10 -3.11 -5.95 -10.84
CA ALA A 10 -3.96 -7.13 -10.89
C ALA A 10 -3.20 -8.38 -10.43
N MET A 11 -3.94 -9.41 -10.01
CA MET A 11 -3.38 -10.68 -9.63
C MET A 11 -3.89 -11.76 -10.60
N PRO A 12 -3.07 -12.80 -10.88
CA PRO A 12 -3.47 -13.84 -11.84
C PRO A 12 -4.49 -14.84 -11.30
N SER A 13 -4.65 -14.93 -9.98
CA SER A 13 -5.54 -15.91 -9.35
C SER A 13 -5.92 -15.46 -7.96
N ALA A 14 -6.98 -16.07 -7.42
CA ALA A 14 -7.39 -15.83 -6.03
C ALA A 14 -6.30 -16.27 -5.05
N GLU A 15 -5.57 -17.35 -5.36
CA GLU A 15 -4.49 -17.82 -4.50
C GLU A 15 -3.34 -16.83 -4.44
N ALA A 16 -2.96 -16.24 -5.59
CA ALA A 16 -1.95 -15.19 -5.62
C ALA A 16 -2.41 -13.96 -4.87
N ALA A 17 -3.70 -13.61 -5.00
CA ALA A 17 -4.27 -12.48 -4.28
C ALA A 17 -4.28 -12.73 -2.77
N ASP A 18 -4.56 -13.94 -2.32
CA ASP A 18 -4.52 -14.30 -0.90
C ASP A 18 -3.11 -14.14 -0.34
N GLU A 19 -2.11 -14.58 -1.07
CA GLU A 19 -0.72 -14.41 -0.65
C GLU A 19 -0.33 -12.93 -0.61
N ASN A 20 -0.74 -12.18 -1.62
CA ASN A 20 -0.49 -10.73 -1.66
C ASN A 20 -1.12 -10.03 -0.46
N GLN A 21 -2.35 -10.40 -0.13
CA GLN A 21 -3.07 -9.84 1.02
C GLN A 21 -2.33 -10.13 2.33
N ARG A 22 -1.86 -11.37 2.52
CA ARG A 22 -1.11 -11.72 3.73
C ARG A 22 0.13 -10.86 3.90
N ARG A 23 0.85 -10.59 2.81
CA ARG A 23 2.04 -9.75 2.86
C ARG A 23 1.70 -8.29 3.15
N VAL A 24 0.62 -7.78 2.58
CA VAL A 24 0.12 -6.43 2.86
C VAL A 24 -0.27 -6.33 4.34
N GLU A 25 -0.97 -7.33 4.87
CA GLU A 25 -1.36 -7.35 6.28
C GLU A 25 -0.15 -7.30 7.21
N GLY A 26 0.96 -7.92 6.80
CA GLY A 26 2.21 -7.83 7.54
C GLY A 26 2.77 -6.42 7.62
N VAL A 27 2.62 -5.65 6.55
CA VAL A 27 3.02 -4.23 6.56
C VAL A 27 2.19 -3.45 7.58
N PHE A 28 0.89 -3.66 7.60
CA PHE A 28 0.02 -2.98 8.56
C PHE A 28 0.32 -3.38 10.00
N ALA A 29 0.64 -4.65 10.25
CA ALA A 29 1.01 -5.11 11.58
C ALA A 29 2.26 -4.38 12.08
N GLU A 30 3.26 -4.20 11.21
CA GLU A 30 4.48 -3.49 11.58
C GLU A 30 4.21 -2.00 11.78
N LEU A 31 3.39 -1.39 10.94
CA LEU A 31 3.03 0.03 11.10
C LEU A 31 2.26 0.26 12.40
N ALA A 32 1.43 -0.69 12.83
CA ALA A 32 0.73 -0.60 14.11
C ALA A 32 1.69 -0.59 15.30
N GLU A 33 2.87 -1.20 15.15
CA GLU A 33 3.91 -1.20 16.18
C GLU A 33 4.74 0.08 16.15
N THR A 34 5.15 0.53 14.95
CA THR A 34 6.04 1.69 14.80
C THR A 34 5.28 3.03 14.88
N LYS A 35 4.01 3.03 14.55
CA LYS A 35 3.11 4.19 14.63
C LYS A 35 3.68 5.46 14.02
N PRO A 36 4.16 5.43 12.76
CA PRO A 36 4.65 6.66 12.14
C PRO A 36 3.50 7.66 11.95
N ASP A 37 3.78 8.93 12.18
CA ASP A 37 2.77 9.99 12.08
C ASP A 37 2.85 10.78 10.78
N SER A 38 3.82 10.48 9.93
CA SER A 38 4.02 11.19 8.66
C SER A 38 3.40 10.50 7.46
N VAL A 39 2.70 9.38 7.67
CA VAL A 39 2.04 8.64 6.58
C VAL A 39 0.66 8.19 7.01
N SER A 40 -0.22 8.05 6.02
CA SER A 40 -1.48 7.32 6.14
C SER A 40 -1.56 6.35 4.98
N TYR A 41 -2.13 5.17 5.20
CA TYR A 41 -2.04 4.10 4.23
C TYR A 41 -3.31 3.27 4.26
N ILE A 42 -3.88 3.04 3.08
CA ILE A 42 -5.09 2.22 2.91
C ILE A 42 -4.84 1.29 1.73
N VAL A 43 -5.19 0.03 1.87
CA VAL A 43 -5.14 -0.93 0.78
C VAL A 43 -6.52 -1.56 0.64
N LEU A 44 -7.02 -1.61 -0.58
CA LEU A 44 -8.29 -2.21 -0.91
C LEU A 44 -8.06 -3.40 -1.83
N ARG A 45 -8.75 -4.49 -1.57
CA ARG A 45 -8.84 -5.62 -2.50
C ARG A 45 -10.19 -5.55 -3.19
N LEU A 46 -10.18 -5.47 -4.50
CA LEU A 46 -11.40 -5.33 -5.29
C LEU A 46 -12.04 -6.70 -5.55
N ALA A 47 -13.27 -6.70 -6.05
CA ALA A 47 -14.02 -7.93 -6.28
C ALA A 47 -13.36 -8.85 -7.32
N ASP A 48 -12.53 -8.28 -8.21
CA ASP A 48 -11.78 -9.04 -9.21
C ASP A 48 -10.39 -9.45 -8.73
N ASP A 49 -10.13 -9.34 -7.42
CA ASP A 49 -8.85 -9.65 -6.77
C ASP A 49 -7.69 -8.73 -7.15
N SER A 50 -7.96 -7.61 -7.80
CA SER A 50 -6.96 -6.56 -7.97
C SER A 50 -6.83 -5.77 -6.67
N PHE A 51 -5.72 -5.04 -6.54
CA PHE A 51 -5.41 -4.25 -5.34
C PHE A 51 -5.21 -2.80 -5.68
N VAL A 52 -5.68 -1.94 -4.79
CA VAL A 52 -5.46 -0.50 -4.86
C VAL A 52 -4.82 -0.06 -3.54
N HIS A 53 -3.66 0.57 -3.63
CA HIS A 53 -2.95 1.14 -2.49
C HIS A 53 -3.10 2.66 -2.56
N VAL A 54 -3.53 3.27 -1.47
CA VAL A 54 -3.58 4.73 -1.36
C VAL A 54 -2.69 5.11 -0.19
N SER A 55 -1.67 5.94 -0.46
CA SER A 55 -0.76 6.38 0.58
C SER A 55 -0.64 7.90 0.58
N PHE A 56 -0.62 8.46 1.77
CA PHE A 56 -0.45 9.89 2.02
C PHE A 56 0.86 10.06 2.74
N HIS A 57 1.75 10.89 2.21
CA HIS A 57 3.09 11.09 2.75
C HIS A 57 3.27 12.57 3.11
N ASN A 58 3.71 12.80 4.33
CA ASN A 58 4.03 14.14 4.82
C ASN A 58 5.44 14.14 5.40
N HIS A 59 6.39 13.66 4.62
CA HIS A 59 7.81 13.66 4.93
C HIS A 59 8.56 14.18 3.72
N GLY A 60 9.79 14.64 3.91
CA GLY A 60 10.62 15.11 2.81
C GLY A 60 11.11 13.98 1.91
N ASP A 61 11.48 14.30 0.69
CA ASP A 61 12.00 13.32 -0.26
C ASP A 61 13.35 12.74 0.21
N ASP A 62 14.08 13.50 1.04
CA ASP A 62 15.35 13.07 1.63
C ASP A 62 15.18 12.36 2.98
N GLU A 63 13.95 12.26 3.46
CA GLU A 63 13.65 11.56 4.70
C GLU A 63 13.26 10.11 4.41
N VAL A 64 13.41 9.24 5.42
CA VAL A 64 13.02 7.85 5.30
C VAL A 64 11.52 7.74 5.12
N ASN A 65 11.08 6.96 4.12
CA ASN A 65 9.67 6.65 3.93
C ASN A 65 9.27 5.58 4.96
N PRO A 66 8.41 5.89 5.94
CA PRO A 66 8.10 4.95 7.01
C PRO A 66 7.43 3.66 6.54
N ILE A 67 6.71 3.68 5.41
CA ILE A 67 6.07 2.48 4.87
C ILE A 67 7.12 1.61 4.19
N ALA A 68 7.87 2.20 3.27
CA ALA A 68 8.84 1.46 2.46
C ALA A 68 10.03 0.95 3.27
N SER A 69 10.30 1.54 4.44
CA SER A 69 11.43 1.12 5.29
C SER A 69 11.10 -0.05 6.21
N THR A 70 9.84 -0.50 6.26
CA THR A 70 9.49 -1.65 7.10
C THR A 70 10.08 -2.94 6.52
N ALA A 71 10.44 -3.87 7.39
CA ALA A 71 10.88 -5.20 6.96
C ALA A 71 9.75 -5.93 6.24
N ALA A 72 8.52 -5.72 6.69
CA ALA A 72 7.35 -6.33 6.06
C ALA A 72 7.14 -5.81 4.63
N PHE A 73 7.45 -4.54 4.36
CA PHE A 73 7.34 -4.00 3.01
C PHE A 73 8.39 -4.60 2.08
N ALA A 74 9.61 -4.80 2.57
CA ALA A 74 10.63 -5.51 1.81
C ALA A 74 10.19 -6.93 1.46
N HIS A 75 9.56 -7.64 2.41
CA HIS A 75 8.99 -8.97 2.16
C HIS A 75 7.84 -8.90 1.15
N PHE A 76 6.99 -7.87 1.24
CA PHE A 76 5.90 -7.66 0.28
C PHE A 76 6.45 -7.47 -1.13
N GLN A 77 7.53 -6.71 -1.30
CA GLN A 77 8.12 -6.44 -2.61
C GLN A 77 8.83 -7.67 -3.19
N GLN A 78 9.24 -8.62 -2.35
CA GLN A 78 9.95 -9.81 -2.81
C GLN A 78 9.06 -10.60 -3.77
N ASP A 79 9.56 -10.84 -4.98
CA ASP A 79 8.87 -11.58 -6.05
C ASP A 79 7.52 -10.97 -6.43
N HIS A 80 7.30 -9.67 -6.18
CA HIS A 80 6.02 -9.03 -6.49
C HIS A 80 5.73 -9.06 -7.99
N ALA A 81 6.75 -8.85 -8.82
CA ALA A 81 6.58 -8.90 -10.27
C ALA A 81 6.14 -10.27 -10.76
N ASP A 82 6.61 -11.34 -10.09
CA ASP A 82 6.23 -12.71 -10.44
C ASP A 82 4.85 -13.09 -9.92
N ARG A 83 4.41 -12.45 -8.83
CA ARG A 83 3.14 -12.76 -8.17
C ARG A 83 1.97 -12.04 -8.83
N ARG A 84 2.19 -10.83 -9.35
CA ARG A 84 1.11 -10.03 -9.95
C ARG A 84 0.94 -10.34 -11.43
N GLN A 85 -0.20 -9.93 -11.97
CA GLN A 85 -0.50 -10.02 -13.39
C GLN A 85 -0.28 -8.66 -14.04
N GLY A 86 0.69 -8.57 -14.96
CA GLY A 86 0.96 -7.33 -15.66
C GLY A 86 1.74 -6.32 -14.85
N GLY A 87 1.67 -5.08 -15.26
CA GLY A 87 2.41 -3.99 -14.63
C GLY A 87 1.68 -3.35 -13.46
N VAL A 88 2.35 -2.40 -12.85
CA VAL A 88 1.80 -1.56 -11.79
C VAL A 88 1.48 -0.20 -12.37
N GLU A 89 0.26 0.28 -12.11
CA GLU A 89 -0.12 1.66 -12.42
C GLU A 89 0.02 2.48 -11.15
N GLN A 90 0.77 3.58 -11.22
CA GLN A 90 0.94 4.46 -10.10
C GLN A 90 0.79 5.91 -10.55
N GLN A 91 0.00 6.67 -9.82
CA GLN A 91 -0.24 8.08 -10.12
C GLN A 91 -0.17 8.87 -8.83
N THR A 92 0.28 10.14 -8.95
CA THR A 92 0.09 11.10 -7.88
C THR A 92 -1.37 11.54 -7.87
N ALA A 93 -1.89 11.87 -6.70
CA ALA A 93 -3.29 12.24 -6.55
C ALA A 93 -3.42 13.54 -5.79
N GLN A 94 -4.51 14.24 -6.05
CA GLN A 94 -4.92 15.43 -5.32
C GLN A 94 -6.08 15.06 -4.41
N LEU A 95 -6.02 15.47 -3.16
CA LEU A 95 -7.13 15.26 -2.24
C LEU A 95 -8.23 16.27 -2.55
N VAL A 96 -9.37 15.77 -3.00
CA VAL A 96 -10.53 16.62 -3.29
C VAL A 96 -11.36 16.83 -2.03
N GLY A 97 -11.45 15.83 -1.18
CA GLY A 97 -12.18 15.91 0.07
C GLY A 97 -12.08 14.61 0.83
N ALA A 98 -12.47 14.62 2.10
CA ALA A 98 -12.51 13.43 2.93
C ALA A 98 -13.60 13.56 3.97
N TYR A 99 -14.30 12.46 4.17
CA TYR A 99 -15.22 12.30 5.30
C TYR A 99 -15.04 10.88 5.79
N ILE A 100 -14.36 10.73 6.91
CA ILE A 100 -13.95 9.42 7.43
C ILE A 100 -14.43 9.29 8.86
N THR A 101 -15.17 8.20 9.13
CA THR A 101 -15.53 7.81 10.48
C THR A 101 -14.64 6.63 10.88
N THR A 102 -15.11 5.73 11.72
CA THR A 102 -14.35 4.53 12.08
C THR A 102 -14.36 3.54 10.90
N ILE A 103 -13.20 2.96 10.61
CA ILE A 103 -13.05 1.92 9.58
C ILE A 103 -12.78 0.59 10.30
N ASP A 104 -13.59 -0.41 9.97
CA ASP A 104 -13.43 -1.76 10.50
C ASP A 104 -12.62 -2.64 9.55
#